data_477d336a7f35b7a93a93c95b225c0494
#
_entry.id   477d336a7f35b7a93a93c95b225c0494
#
_cell.length_a   1.000
_cell.length_b   1.000
_cell.length_c   1.000
_cell.angle_alpha   90.00
_cell.angle_beta   90.00
_cell.angle_gamma   90.00
#
_symmetry.space_group_name_H-M   'P 1'
#
loop_
_entity.id
_entity.type
_entity.pdbx_description
1 polymer ?
#
loop_
_entity_poly.entity_id
_entity_poly.type
_entity_poly.pdbx_seq_one_letter_code
_entity_poly.pdbx_strand_id
1 'polypeptide(L)'
;MKKCITIFFVSIFGTFYCINDSIFRPTVWNQLSLLEDSNIYNLSFGGPGSRVRSLKFNKNLFSIYDSHFMFYNEMPNMPIIKNKVPTVDAQYILGPELEQNLALYHNQSISNKSYYAISFLKRTHEGYYLNQSTNNNFLQIHYMNQKADSTYKLFFGIKRHKIYNQLNGGLSNDSSFTHPNSFESNRKVLNVNMQDSYSTNKLLKLFLNQSWTFKNKDIDSLIPKTTNKILFNNSIQRSSRLYFDSLNSELFLYNFDSSEVTYDSLIIENISSTINYIFTYNDDSTYHSLNSGWKSEFIFQKNHSIDTLLTNQSLNLNYSKITPKSSLNLGFVYFPYGYKKNNSAFNFLYNKKILKNKELKFFADFSRFKPIFEINNYKSNHHIWNNNNFNDIIFWNASAEISSNALSLKAQFSKINKPIYLVNYSIPEQFNSSSQVIQTSLNHTISKKKYSLFSEIIYQYQGGANIFQLPEWVGQFKFNYILGNSVGNLKLDLGLNAKFFGSYFLPSYSSELNQFTISNQKSQPAYVMLDFIAKTSIKTVTIFFMLSHLNSGLMGYNYFSALHFPSPDRLFKFGLRWTFLN
;
A
#
# COMPACT_ATOMS: atom_id res chain seq x y z
N MET A 1 -0.60 -37.61 -8.01
CA MET A 1 -1.32 -36.33 -8.18
C MET A 1 -1.12 -35.49 -6.91
N LYS A 2 -0.15 -34.58 -6.89
CA LYS A 2 0.11 -33.69 -5.75
C LYS A 2 -0.81 -32.48 -5.86
N LYS A 3 -1.78 -32.36 -4.98
CA LYS A 3 -2.66 -31.19 -4.89
C LYS A 3 -1.90 -30.07 -4.19
N CYS A 4 -1.59 -28.98 -4.91
CA CYS A 4 -1.13 -27.73 -4.30
C CYS A 4 -2.30 -27.09 -3.54
N ILE A 5 -2.16 -26.97 -2.22
CA ILE A 5 -3.04 -26.16 -1.39
C ILE A 5 -2.44 -24.76 -1.38
N THR A 6 -3.08 -23.84 -2.08
CA THR A 6 -2.72 -22.41 -2.04
C THR A 6 -3.34 -21.82 -0.76
N ILE A 7 -2.51 -21.53 0.22
CA ILE A 7 -2.91 -20.87 1.47
C ILE A 7 -2.73 -19.36 1.28
N PHE A 8 -3.84 -18.63 1.16
CA PHE A 8 -3.84 -17.17 1.23
C PHE A 8 -3.87 -16.73 2.70
N PHE A 9 -2.74 -16.21 3.18
CA PHE A 9 -2.69 -15.50 4.46
C PHE A 9 -2.78 -14.00 4.20
N VAL A 10 -3.87 -13.39 4.63
CA VAL A 10 -3.93 -11.96 4.89
C VAL A 10 -3.53 -11.79 6.36
N SER A 11 -2.27 -11.50 6.61
CA SER A 11 -1.79 -11.21 7.96
C SER A 11 -1.32 -9.77 8.06
N ILE A 12 -1.75 -9.10 9.10
CA ILE A 12 -1.23 -7.80 9.56
C ILE A 12 0.25 -7.91 9.99
N PHE A 13 0.78 -9.12 10.05
CA PHE A 13 2.18 -9.42 10.35
C PHE A 13 2.83 -10.12 9.16
N GLY A 14 3.94 -9.56 8.66
CA GLY A 14 4.69 -10.10 7.54
C GLY A 14 5.02 -11.58 7.72
N THR A 15 4.27 -12.44 7.06
CA THR A 15 4.50 -13.87 7.02
C THR A 15 5.47 -14.22 5.90
N PHE A 16 6.37 -15.12 6.22
CA PHE A 16 7.31 -15.69 5.27
C PHE A 16 6.58 -16.61 4.29
N TYR A 17 6.53 -16.23 3.03
CA TYR A 17 6.13 -17.15 1.96
C TYR A 17 7.38 -17.86 1.43
N CYS A 18 7.43 -19.16 1.62
CA CYS A 18 8.33 -20.04 0.90
C CYS A 18 7.49 -20.88 -0.06
N ILE A 19 7.57 -20.60 -1.35
CA ILE A 19 6.85 -21.33 -2.39
C ILE A 19 7.80 -22.39 -2.95
N ASN A 20 7.35 -23.65 -2.95
CA ASN A 20 8.10 -24.78 -3.52
C ASN A 20 8.01 -24.79 -5.05
N ASP A 21 9.15 -24.99 -5.67
CA ASP A 21 9.46 -25.53 -7.02
C ASP A 21 8.32 -25.53 -8.08
N SER A 22 7.87 -24.39 -8.48
CA SER A 22 7.39 -24.12 -9.84
C SER A 22 8.15 -22.91 -10.34
N ILE A 23 8.36 -22.79 -11.65
CA ILE A 23 8.94 -21.59 -12.27
C ILE A 23 8.01 -20.42 -11.95
N PHE A 24 8.18 -19.87 -10.75
CA PHE A 24 7.36 -18.80 -10.23
C PHE A 24 7.95 -17.50 -10.78
N ARG A 25 7.31 -16.97 -11.80
CA ARG A 25 7.49 -15.55 -12.13
C ARG A 25 6.98 -14.78 -10.93
N PRO A 26 7.79 -13.88 -10.31
CA PRO A 26 7.36 -13.15 -9.14
C PRO A 26 6.06 -12.39 -9.48
N THR A 27 4.93 -12.86 -8.97
CA THR A 27 3.62 -12.20 -9.13
C THR A 27 3.63 -10.78 -8.59
N VAL A 28 4.55 -10.50 -7.66
CA VAL A 28 4.81 -9.15 -7.14
C VAL A 28 5.22 -8.18 -8.25
N TRP A 29 6.03 -8.62 -9.23
CA TRP A 29 6.39 -7.77 -10.38
C TRP A 29 5.31 -7.75 -11.49
N ASN A 30 4.45 -8.75 -11.55
CA ASN A 30 3.26 -8.69 -12.39
C ASN A 30 2.20 -7.74 -11.82
N GLN A 31 2.19 -7.52 -10.50
CA GLN A 31 1.36 -6.54 -9.80
C GLN A 31 2.03 -5.17 -9.69
N LEU A 32 3.36 -5.12 -9.68
CA LEU A 32 4.18 -3.94 -9.91
C LEU A 32 4.44 -3.79 -11.42
N SER A 33 3.42 -3.85 -12.22
CA SER A 33 3.56 -3.15 -13.48
C SER A 33 3.71 -1.68 -13.06
N LEU A 34 4.95 -1.17 -13.14
CA LEU A 34 5.26 0.24 -12.94
C LEU A 34 4.42 1.12 -13.91
N LEU A 35 3.71 0.49 -14.82
CA LEU A 35 2.76 1.10 -15.75
C LEU A 35 1.34 1.16 -15.21
N GLU A 36 0.89 0.11 -14.55
CA GLU A 36 -0.43 0.08 -13.98
C GLU A 36 -0.23 0.46 -12.51
N ASP A 37 -0.73 1.61 -12.07
CA ASP A 37 -0.93 1.84 -10.66
C ASP A 37 -1.59 0.60 -10.09
N SER A 38 -0.90 -0.07 -9.18
CA SER A 38 -1.37 -1.31 -8.54
C SER A 38 -2.73 -1.11 -7.87
N ASN A 39 -3.14 0.13 -7.71
CA ASN A 39 -4.44 0.54 -7.24
C ASN A 39 -5.02 1.58 -8.22
N ILE A 40 -5.82 1.10 -9.14
CA ILE A 40 -6.47 1.86 -10.22
C ILE A 40 -7.34 3.02 -9.71
N TYR A 41 -7.78 2.93 -8.46
CA TYR A 41 -8.58 3.97 -7.82
C TYR A 41 -7.73 5.06 -7.16
N ASN A 42 -6.41 4.99 -7.27
CA ASN A 42 -5.53 6.02 -6.73
C ASN A 42 -5.39 7.18 -7.71
N LEU A 43 -5.66 8.38 -7.21
CA LEU A 43 -5.29 9.62 -7.88
C LEU A 43 -3.93 10.08 -7.36
N SER A 44 -3.03 10.43 -8.27
CA SER A 44 -1.68 10.92 -7.98
C SER A 44 -1.60 12.43 -8.19
N PHE A 45 -0.77 13.11 -7.40
CA PHE A 45 -0.48 14.54 -7.56
C PHE A 45 0.52 14.86 -8.68
N GLY A 46 1.12 13.86 -9.29
CA GLY A 46 2.17 14.11 -10.27
C GLY A 46 2.94 12.88 -10.64
N GLY A 47 4.26 13.02 -10.71
CA GLY A 47 5.17 11.95 -11.13
C GLY A 47 5.18 10.72 -10.23
N PRO A 48 5.84 9.67 -10.67
CA PRO A 48 5.99 8.43 -9.90
C PRO A 48 6.59 8.67 -8.52
N GLY A 49 5.95 8.15 -7.47
CA GLY A 49 6.38 8.33 -6.08
C GLY A 49 5.81 9.56 -5.39
N SER A 50 4.96 10.34 -6.04
CA SER A 50 4.15 11.36 -5.39
C SER A 50 3.11 10.74 -4.47
N ARG A 51 2.53 11.54 -3.57
CA ARG A 51 1.42 11.09 -2.72
C ARG A 51 0.22 10.70 -3.59
N VAL A 52 -0.44 9.62 -3.20
CA VAL A 52 -1.64 9.11 -3.86
C VAL A 52 -2.79 9.00 -2.87
N ARG A 53 -4.01 9.17 -3.35
CA ARG A 53 -5.24 9.00 -2.59
C ARG A 53 -6.16 8.01 -3.27
N SER A 54 -6.70 7.07 -2.51
CA SER A 54 -7.69 6.12 -3.00
C SER A 54 -9.08 6.74 -3.03
N LEU A 55 -9.78 6.59 -4.14
CA LEU A 55 -11.21 6.89 -4.28
C LEU A 55 -12.11 5.74 -3.80
N LYS A 56 -11.54 4.56 -3.61
CA LYS A 56 -12.22 3.42 -3.01
C LYS A 56 -11.97 3.42 -1.50
N PHE A 57 -13.03 3.29 -0.72
CA PHE A 57 -12.91 3.14 0.72
C PHE A 57 -12.03 1.94 1.08
N ASN A 58 -11.02 2.18 1.88
CA ASN A 58 -10.16 1.17 2.45
C ASN A 58 -9.61 1.64 3.81
N LYS A 59 -9.07 0.71 4.61
CA LYS A 59 -8.51 1.02 5.92
C LYS A 59 -7.34 2.02 5.85
N ASN A 60 -6.62 2.10 4.73
CA ASN A 60 -5.48 3.00 4.57
C ASN A 60 -5.89 4.48 4.44
N LEU A 61 -7.16 4.78 4.19
CA LEU A 61 -7.67 6.16 4.28
C LEU A 61 -7.59 6.72 5.71
N PHE A 62 -7.44 5.83 6.69
CA PHE A 62 -7.19 6.18 8.09
C PHE A 62 -5.69 6.23 8.41
N SER A 63 -4.84 6.63 7.48
CA SER A 63 -3.38 6.67 7.71
C SER A 63 -2.99 7.54 8.89
N ILE A 64 -3.81 8.54 9.25
CA ILE A 64 -3.62 9.37 10.44
C ILE A 64 -3.66 8.59 11.77
N TYR A 65 -4.10 7.32 11.74
CA TYR A 65 -4.13 6.43 12.91
C TYR A 65 -2.91 5.50 12.98
N ASP A 66 -2.03 5.57 12.00
CA ASP A 66 -0.77 4.82 11.97
C ASP A 66 0.35 5.67 12.59
N SER A 67 1.20 5.07 13.42
CA SER A 67 2.42 5.70 13.95
C SER A 67 3.38 6.23 12.89
N HIS A 68 3.14 5.92 11.63
CA HIS A 68 3.88 6.41 10.48
C HIS A 68 3.02 7.26 9.53
N PHE A 69 1.95 7.88 10.03
CA PHE A 69 1.00 8.59 9.18
C PHE A 69 1.62 9.69 8.31
N MET A 70 2.71 10.32 8.76
CA MET A 70 3.45 11.32 8.00
C MET A 70 4.49 10.73 7.05
N PHE A 71 4.71 9.40 7.08
CA PHE A 71 5.66 8.73 6.22
C PHE A 71 4.95 8.01 5.08
N TYR A 72 5.64 7.87 3.99
CA TYR A 72 5.15 7.21 2.80
C TYR A 72 5.99 5.98 2.48
N ASN A 73 5.38 4.81 2.50
CA ASN A 73 6.03 3.53 2.22
C ASN A 73 5.42 2.88 0.98
N GLU A 74 6.15 2.88 -0.12
CA GLU A 74 5.68 2.28 -1.37
C GLU A 74 6.11 0.84 -1.59
N MET A 75 7.25 0.42 -1.03
CA MET A 75 7.86 -0.83 -1.46
C MET A 75 7.38 -2.03 -0.66
N PRO A 76 6.65 -2.97 -1.28
CA PRO A 76 6.23 -4.20 -0.62
C PRO A 76 7.42 -5.09 -0.26
N ASN A 77 7.20 -6.04 0.65
CA ASN A 77 8.18 -7.06 0.96
C ASN A 77 8.38 -7.98 -0.25
N MET A 78 9.62 -8.08 -0.72
CA MET A 78 9.95 -9.01 -1.78
C MET A 78 10.14 -10.42 -1.24
N PRO A 79 9.52 -11.44 -1.84
CA PRO A 79 9.71 -12.82 -1.43
C PRO A 79 11.12 -13.31 -1.80
N ILE A 80 11.69 -14.17 -0.97
CA ILE A 80 12.81 -15.02 -1.38
C ILE A 80 12.23 -16.27 -2.03
N ILE A 81 12.64 -16.52 -3.25
CA ILE A 81 12.22 -17.69 -4.02
C ILE A 81 13.35 -18.73 -3.94
N LYS A 82 13.01 -19.96 -3.56
CA LYS A 82 13.97 -21.08 -3.57
C LYS A 82 14.15 -21.60 -5.00
N ASN A 83 14.89 -20.87 -5.81
CA ASN A 83 15.25 -21.32 -7.16
C ASN A 83 16.66 -21.91 -7.16
N LYS A 84 16.85 -23.03 -7.82
CA LYS A 84 18.18 -23.61 -8.09
C LYS A 84 18.97 -22.75 -9.09
N VAL A 85 18.26 -22.04 -9.95
CA VAL A 85 18.82 -21.22 -11.03
C VAL A 85 18.77 -19.74 -10.61
N PRO A 86 19.88 -18.98 -10.75
CA PRO A 86 19.87 -17.55 -10.56
C PRO A 86 18.82 -16.88 -11.45
N THR A 87 18.06 -15.96 -10.88
CA THR A 87 17.02 -15.21 -11.60
C THR A 87 17.30 -13.72 -11.48
N VAL A 88 17.35 -13.02 -12.60
CA VAL A 88 17.38 -11.56 -12.66
C VAL A 88 16.15 -11.10 -13.44
N ASP A 89 15.40 -10.17 -12.86
CA ASP A 89 14.30 -9.48 -13.52
C ASP A 89 14.61 -7.98 -13.53
N ALA A 90 14.72 -7.41 -14.73
CA ALA A 90 15.00 -5.99 -14.93
C ALA A 90 13.83 -5.34 -15.67
N GLN A 91 13.38 -4.19 -15.18
CA GLN A 91 12.35 -3.38 -15.84
C GLN A 91 12.81 -1.94 -15.91
N TYR A 92 12.66 -1.33 -17.07
CA TYR A 92 12.97 0.08 -17.30
C TYR A 92 11.81 0.75 -18.04
N ILE A 93 11.38 1.91 -17.53
CA ILE A 93 10.31 2.70 -18.10
C ILE A 93 10.78 4.12 -18.30
N LEU A 94 10.48 4.66 -19.49
CA LEU A 94 10.63 6.05 -19.86
C LEU A 94 9.25 6.67 -20.05
N GLY A 95 9.10 7.89 -19.57
CA GLY A 95 7.90 8.72 -19.77
C GLY A 95 8.26 10.18 -20.03
N PRO A 96 7.26 11.04 -20.16
CA PRO A 96 7.47 12.47 -20.34
C PRO A 96 8.12 13.09 -19.10
N GLU A 97 8.61 14.30 -19.23
CA GLU A 97 9.24 15.08 -18.15
C GLU A 97 10.38 14.32 -17.48
N LEU A 98 11.25 13.69 -18.29
CA LEU A 98 12.39 12.87 -17.86
C LEU A 98 12.00 11.76 -16.86
N GLU A 99 10.78 11.25 -16.97
CA GLU A 99 10.36 10.11 -16.16
C GLU A 99 11.22 8.89 -16.48
N GLN A 100 11.91 8.37 -15.45
CA GLN A 100 12.71 7.16 -15.52
C GLN A 100 12.39 6.28 -14.31
N ASN A 101 12.00 5.03 -14.58
CA ASN A 101 11.74 4.04 -13.55
C ASN A 101 12.58 2.79 -13.85
N LEU A 102 13.55 2.50 -12.98
CA LEU A 102 14.38 1.31 -13.05
C LEU A 102 14.04 0.40 -11.88
N ALA A 103 13.64 -0.83 -12.16
CA ALA A 103 13.44 -1.86 -11.16
C ALA A 103 14.31 -3.06 -11.47
N LEU A 104 15.07 -3.52 -10.48
CA LEU A 104 15.95 -4.67 -10.57
C LEU A 104 15.62 -5.64 -9.43
N TYR A 105 15.48 -6.90 -9.75
CA TYR A 105 15.33 -7.98 -8.78
C TYR A 105 16.31 -9.11 -9.14
N HIS A 106 17.10 -9.50 -8.16
CA HIS A 106 17.99 -10.66 -8.27
C HIS A 106 17.72 -11.62 -7.12
N ASN A 107 17.62 -12.91 -7.43
CA ASN A 107 17.43 -13.96 -6.45
C ASN A 107 18.29 -15.16 -6.81
N GLN A 108 19.04 -15.68 -5.85
CA GLN A 108 19.96 -16.79 -6.06
C GLN A 108 20.05 -17.68 -4.82
N SER A 109 20.22 -18.98 -5.09
CA SER A 109 20.62 -19.99 -4.12
C SER A 109 22.15 -20.01 -4.02
N ILE A 110 22.71 -19.76 -2.82
CA ILE A 110 24.14 -19.92 -2.55
C ILE A 110 24.46 -21.42 -2.33
N SER A 111 23.51 -22.11 -1.72
CA SER A 111 23.57 -23.55 -1.44
C SER A 111 22.14 -24.10 -1.34
N ASN A 112 22.01 -25.42 -1.18
CA ASN A 112 20.70 -26.03 -0.92
C ASN A 112 20.01 -25.53 0.37
N LYS A 113 20.74 -24.78 1.21
CA LYS A 113 20.28 -24.29 2.53
C LYS A 113 20.23 -22.78 2.62
N SER A 114 20.89 -22.06 1.73
CA SER A 114 21.10 -20.62 1.81
C SER A 114 20.67 -19.92 0.54
N TYR A 115 19.90 -18.84 0.69
CA TYR A 115 19.30 -18.08 -0.39
C TYR A 115 19.44 -16.60 -0.09
N TYR A 116 19.61 -15.78 -1.13
CA TYR A 116 19.50 -14.32 -0.98
C TYR A 116 18.67 -13.72 -2.10
N ALA A 117 18.11 -12.54 -1.83
CA ALA A 117 17.43 -11.73 -2.82
C ALA A 117 17.82 -10.27 -2.63
N ILE A 118 18.04 -9.58 -3.74
CA ILE A 118 18.30 -8.14 -3.79
C ILE A 118 17.25 -7.51 -4.70
N SER A 119 16.61 -6.45 -4.23
CA SER A 119 15.72 -5.65 -5.05
C SER A 119 16.08 -4.18 -4.96
N PHE A 120 16.11 -3.53 -6.09
CA PHE A 120 16.40 -2.13 -6.23
C PHE A 120 15.34 -1.47 -7.11
N LEU A 121 14.84 -0.32 -6.67
CA LEU A 121 13.92 0.50 -7.45
C LEU A 121 14.39 1.95 -7.39
N LYS A 122 14.58 2.56 -8.54
CA LYS A 122 14.82 4.00 -8.67
C LYS A 122 13.76 4.62 -9.57
N ARG A 123 13.20 5.74 -9.12
CA ARG A 123 12.22 6.54 -9.88
C ARG A 123 12.63 7.99 -9.85
N THR A 124 12.72 8.60 -11.01
CA THR A 124 12.98 10.05 -11.16
C THR A 124 11.97 10.64 -12.12
N HIS A 125 11.62 11.89 -11.87
CA HIS A 125 10.69 12.66 -12.69
C HIS A 125 10.85 14.14 -12.40
N GLU A 126 10.76 15.02 -13.41
CA GLU A 126 10.86 16.48 -13.22
C GLU A 126 9.52 17.15 -12.87
N GLY A 127 8.42 16.36 -12.83
CA GLY A 127 7.07 16.88 -12.57
C GLY A 127 6.35 17.32 -13.85
N TYR A 128 5.02 17.17 -13.87
CA TYR A 128 4.17 17.67 -14.97
C TYR A 128 3.87 19.16 -14.82
N TYR A 129 3.96 19.67 -13.62
CA TYR A 129 3.79 21.07 -13.25
C TYR A 129 5.10 21.60 -12.64
N LEU A 130 5.18 22.92 -12.53
CA LEU A 130 6.34 23.60 -11.93
C LEU A 130 6.58 23.08 -10.51
N ASN A 131 7.84 22.97 -10.08
CA ASN A 131 8.27 22.56 -8.72
C ASN A 131 7.64 21.26 -8.23
N GLN A 132 7.68 20.19 -9.05
CA GLN A 132 7.04 18.90 -8.75
C GLN A 132 7.99 17.71 -8.98
N SER A 133 9.29 17.93 -8.94
CA SER A 133 10.26 16.87 -9.21
C SER A 133 10.26 15.80 -8.11
N THR A 134 10.55 14.56 -8.51
CA THR A 134 10.65 13.42 -7.59
C THR A 134 11.93 12.62 -7.83
N ASN A 135 12.55 12.12 -6.75
CA ASN A 135 13.70 11.23 -6.82
C ASN A 135 13.64 10.20 -5.70
N ASN A 136 13.23 9.00 -6.03
CA ASN A 136 12.94 7.95 -5.07
C ASN A 136 13.87 6.75 -5.29
N ASN A 137 14.46 6.25 -4.20
CA ASN A 137 15.37 5.12 -4.20
C ASN A 137 14.96 4.11 -3.14
N PHE A 138 14.84 2.84 -3.52
CA PHE A 138 14.48 1.74 -2.64
C PHE A 138 15.47 0.60 -2.85
N LEU A 139 16.04 0.12 -1.75
CA LEU A 139 16.93 -1.04 -1.73
C LEU A 139 16.45 -2.02 -0.67
N GLN A 140 16.34 -3.28 -1.04
CA GLN A 140 16.09 -4.36 -0.09
C GLN A 140 17.08 -5.48 -0.35
N ILE A 141 17.65 -6.01 0.73
CA ILE A 141 18.54 -7.17 0.71
C ILE A 141 17.99 -8.15 1.73
N HIS A 142 17.75 -9.37 1.29
CA HIS A 142 17.24 -10.44 2.13
C HIS A 142 18.17 -11.65 2.04
N TYR A 143 18.42 -12.28 3.17
CA TYR A 143 19.16 -13.54 3.28
C TYR A 143 18.35 -14.54 4.11
N MET A 144 18.30 -15.77 3.65
CA MET A 144 17.65 -16.87 4.34
C MET A 144 18.60 -18.06 4.43
N ASN A 145 18.70 -18.65 5.61
CA ASN A 145 19.36 -19.92 5.83
C ASN A 145 18.39 -20.90 6.50
N GLN A 146 18.38 -22.13 6.09
CA GLN A 146 17.52 -23.18 6.63
C GLN A 146 18.28 -24.48 6.76
N LYS A 147 18.22 -25.16 7.93
CA LYS A 147 18.74 -26.52 8.08
C LYS A 147 18.03 -27.48 7.13
N ALA A 148 18.72 -28.55 6.71
CA ALA A 148 18.18 -29.53 5.79
C ALA A 148 16.87 -30.18 6.27
N ASP A 149 16.76 -30.47 7.58
CA ASP A 149 15.57 -31.01 8.24
C ASP A 149 14.48 -29.98 8.53
N SER A 150 14.72 -28.70 8.15
CA SER A 150 13.83 -27.56 8.39
C SER A 150 13.53 -27.28 9.88
N THR A 151 14.32 -27.82 10.82
CA THR A 151 14.16 -27.58 12.25
C THR A 151 14.55 -26.16 12.65
N TYR A 152 15.50 -25.56 11.95
CA TYR A 152 15.92 -24.16 12.16
C TYR A 152 15.90 -23.36 10.88
N LYS A 153 15.37 -22.13 10.98
CA LYS A 153 15.42 -21.13 9.88
C LYS A 153 15.88 -19.80 10.43
N LEU A 154 16.78 -19.16 9.70
CA LEU A 154 17.23 -17.79 9.92
C LEU A 154 16.79 -16.94 8.70
N PHE A 155 16.25 -15.77 8.98
CA PHE A 155 15.95 -14.78 7.93
C PHE A 155 16.42 -13.41 8.41
N PHE A 156 17.31 -12.82 7.65
CA PHE A 156 17.85 -11.49 7.88
C PHE A 156 17.51 -10.59 6.70
N GLY A 157 17.25 -9.31 6.97
CA GLY A 157 17.02 -8.37 5.89
C GLY A 157 17.32 -6.92 6.26
N ILE A 158 17.65 -6.17 5.22
CA ILE A 158 17.89 -4.73 5.25
C ILE A 158 16.94 -4.09 4.25
N LYS A 159 16.26 -3.00 4.67
CA LYS A 159 15.46 -2.14 3.80
C LYS A 159 15.93 -0.71 3.96
N ARG A 160 16.20 -0.05 2.87
CA ARG A 160 16.51 1.38 2.82
C ARG A 160 15.64 2.04 1.77
N HIS A 161 14.86 3.02 2.19
CA HIS A 161 14.06 3.85 1.29
C HIS A 161 14.48 5.30 1.45
N LYS A 162 14.54 6.05 0.34
CA LYS A 162 14.64 7.50 0.32
C LYS A 162 13.66 8.00 -0.72
N ILE A 163 12.74 8.84 -0.30
CA ILE A 163 11.74 9.48 -1.14
C ILE A 163 11.98 10.98 -1.03
N TYR A 164 12.34 11.62 -2.14
CA TYR A 164 12.45 13.06 -2.27
C TYR A 164 11.36 13.56 -3.20
N ASN A 165 10.57 14.52 -2.75
CA ASN A 165 9.56 15.18 -3.55
C ASN A 165 9.69 16.68 -3.38
N GLN A 166 9.83 17.41 -4.49
CA GLN A 166 9.61 18.83 -4.54
C GLN A 166 8.12 19.11 -4.39
N LEU A 167 7.76 20.16 -3.69
CA LEU A 167 6.39 20.47 -3.30
C LEU A 167 6.00 21.82 -3.86
N ASN A 168 4.98 21.84 -4.72
CA ASN A 168 4.52 23.08 -5.35
C ASN A 168 3.29 23.71 -4.67
N GLY A 169 2.71 23.05 -3.65
CA GLY A 169 1.53 23.56 -2.95
C GLY A 169 0.25 23.65 -3.79
N GLY A 170 0.24 23.05 -5.00
CA GLY A 170 -0.85 23.15 -5.96
C GLY A 170 -0.79 24.44 -6.79
N LEU A 171 -1.72 24.55 -7.77
CA LEU A 171 -1.84 25.73 -8.63
C LEU A 171 -2.34 26.94 -7.83
N SER A 172 -1.82 28.13 -8.11
CA SER A 172 -2.32 29.38 -7.53
C SER A 172 -3.67 29.80 -8.12
N ASN A 173 -3.96 29.39 -9.36
CA ASN A 173 -5.23 29.65 -10.04
C ASN A 173 -5.67 28.43 -10.86
N ASP A 174 -6.78 27.81 -10.47
CA ASP A 174 -7.34 26.66 -11.17
C ASP A 174 -7.87 27.00 -12.58
N SER A 175 -8.26 28.28 -12.83
CA SER A 175 -8.79 28.71 -14.13
C SER A 175 -7.76 28.60 -15.23
N SER A 176 -6.49 28.85 -14.94
CA SER A 176 -5.38 28.66 -15.89
C SER A 176 -5.22 27.21 -16.37
N PHE A 177 -5.68 26.24 -15.57
CA PHE A 177 -5.74 24.85 -15.99
C PHE A 177 -7.03 24.49 -16.70
N THR A 178 -8.19 24.93 -16.19
CA THR A 178 -9.50 24.55 -16.71
C THR A 178 -9.85 25.26 -18.01
N HIS A 179 -9.37 26.49 -18.21
CA HIS A 179 -9.59 27.33 -19.41
C HIS A 179 -8.26 27.90 -19.91
N PRO A 180 -7.32 27.04 -20.31
CA PRO A 180 -5.99 27.50 -20.68
C PRO A 180 -6.01 28.34 -21.97
N ASN A 181 -5.26 29.43 -21.98
CA ASN A 181 -4.88 30.09 -23.21
C ASN A 181 -3.75 29.30 -23.93
N SER A 182 -3.29 29.76 -25.08
CA SER A 182 -2.25 29.08 -25.86
C SER A 182 -0.94 28.90 -25.12
N PHE A 183 -0.55 29.85 -24.25
CA PHE A 183 0.65 29.81 -23.44
C PHE A 183 0.49 28.83 -22.27
N GLU A 184 -0.64 28.84 -21.56
CA GLU A 184 -0.97 27.97 -20.42
C GLU A 184 -1.19 26.50 -20.83
N SER A 185 -1.33 26.21 -22.14
CA SER A 185 -1.34 24.85 -22.66
C SER A 185 -0.02 24.11 -22.36
N ASN A 186 1.09 24.85 -22.21
CA ASN A 186 2.30 24.31 -21.56
C ASN A 186 2.11 24.34 -20.04
N ARG A 187 1.86 23.18 -19.44
CA ARG A 187 1.57 23.04 -18.00
C ARG A 187 2.71 23.46 -17.08
N LYS A 188 3.95 23.54 -17.60
CA LYS A 188 5.14 24.02 -16.87
C LYS A 188 5.17 25.54 -16.62
N VAL A 189 4.32 26.31 -17.28
CA VAL A 189 4.25 27.77 -17.07
C VAL A 189 3.18 28.16 -16.06
N LEU A 190 2.38 27.21 -15.59
CA LEU A 190 1.32 27.49 -14.61
C LEU A 190 1.92 27.87 -13.26
N ASN A 191 1.45 28.97 -12.70
CA ASN A 191 1.91 29.44 -11.40
C ASN A 191 1.46 28.48 -10.28
N VAL A 192 2.34 28.26 -9.32
CA VAL A 192 2.15 27.37 -8.18
C VAL A 192 2.35 28.12 -6.87
N ASN A 193 1.77 27.60 -5.79
CA ASN A 193 1.74 28.27 -4.49
C ASN A 193 3.09 28.22 -3.76
N MET A 194 3.95 27.21 -4.05
CA MET A 194 5.25 27.06 -3.40
C MET A 194 6.36 27.04 -4.44
N GLN A 195 7.43 27.84 -4.21
CA GLN A 195 8.52 28.00 -5.17
C GLN A 195 9.75 27.15 -4.85
N ASP A 196 10.12 27.00 -3.59
CA ASP A 196 11.35 26.31 -3.17
C ASP A 196 11.10 25.44 -1.93
N SER A 197 10.13 24.54 -2.05
CA SER A 197 9.75 23.66 -0.97
C SER A 197 9.97 22.20 -1.37
N TYR A 198 10.42 21.37 -0.42
CA TYR A 198 10.58 19.94 -0.65
C TYR A 198 10.36 19.11 0.62
N SER A 199 10.05 17.85 0.43
CA SER A 199 10.06 16.85 1.49
C SER A 199 11.03 15.71 1.19
N THR A 200 11.66 15.21 2.24
CA THR A 200 12.48 14.01 2.18
C THR A 200 12.03 13.03 3.25
N ASN A 201 11.62 11.85 2.83
CA ASN A 201 11.29 10.74 3.71
C ASN A 201 12.36 9.65 3.59
N LYS A 202 12.92 9.20 4.71
CA LYS A 202 13.94 8.13 4.74
C LYS A 202 13.46 7.04 5.68
N LEU A 203 13.72 5.80 5.32
CA LEU A 203 13.51 4.62 6.16
C LEU A 203 14.73 3.73 6.06
N LEU A 204 15.25 3.32 7.20
CA LEU A 204 16.20 2.22 7.34
C LEU A 204 15.62 1.20 8.31
N LYS A 205 15.49 -0.05 7.87
CA LYS A 205 15.01 -1.15 8.70
C LYS A 205 15.95 -2.34 8.58
N LEU A 206 16.41 -2.82 9.73
CA LEU A 206 17.11 -4.07 9.88
C LEU A 206 16.16 -5.04 10.59
N PHE A 207 16.12 -6.29 10.16
CA PHE A 207 15.34 -7.29 10.86
C PHE A 207 16.03 -8.65 10.83
N LEU A 208 15.86 -9.38 11.94
CA LEU A 208 16.37 -10.72 12.15
C LEU A 208 15.26 -11.60 12.71
N ASN A 209 14.91 -12.63 11.96
CA ASN A 209 13.87 -13.56 12.36
C ASN A 209 14.45 -14.96 12.42
N GLN A 210 14.21 -15.63 13.52
CA GLN A 210 14.68 -16.99 13.79
C GLN A 210 13.49 -17.88 14.11
N SER A 211 13.54 -19.12 13.68
CA SER A 211 12.51 -20.09 14.03
C SER A 211 13.09 -21.46 14.30
N TRP A 212 12.64 -22.06 15.39
CA TRP A 212 12.91 -23.45 15.76
C TRP A 212 11.62 -24.25 15.67
N THR A 213 11.68 -25.38 14.97
CA THR A 213 10.54 -26.29 14.80
C THR A 213 10.86 -27.63 15.42
N PHE A 214 10.04 -28.05 16.36
CA PHE A 214 10.10 -29.34 17.02
C PHE A 214 8.99 -30.22 16.43
N LYS A 215 9.37 -31.35 15.85
CA LYS A 215 8.44 -32.28 15.21
C LYS A 215 8.35 -33.54 16.07
N ASN A 216 7.16 -33.90 16.52
CA ASN A 216 6.92 -35.23 17.04
C ASN A 216 6.71 -36.18 15.84
N LYS A 217 7.66 -37.04 15.59
CA LYS A 217 7.51 -38.09 14.59
C LYS A 217 6.72 -39.24 15.21
N ASP A 218 5.48 -39.43 14.77
CA ASP A 218 4.84 -40.74 14.86
C ASP A 218 5.53 -41.68 13.88
N ILE A 219 5.87 -42.90 14.30
CA ILE A 219 6.73 -43.87 13.63
C ILE A 219 6.18 -44.23 12.22
N ASP A 220 4.87 -44.08 12.00
CA ASP A 220 4.18 -44.59 10.80
C ASP A 220 3.61 -43.50 9.86
N SER A 221 3.81 -42.19 10.11
CA SER A 221 3.24 -41.14 9.26
C SER A 221 4.31 -40.25 8.63
N LEU A 222 4.22 -40.04 7.30
CA LEU A 222 5.05 -39.12 6.53
C LEU A 222 4.86 -37.64 6.95
N ILE A 223 3.74 -37.32 7.62
CA ILE A 223 3.39 -35.98 8.10
C ILE A 223 3.22 -36.04 9.61
N PRO A 224 3.99 -35.24 10.39
CA PRO A 224 3.84 -35.22 11.82
C PRO A 224 2.45 -34.72 12.23
N LYS A 225 1.75 -35.43 13.12
CA LYS A 225 0.44 -35.01 13.67
C LYS A 225 0.52 -33.70 14.42
N THR A 226 1.62 -33.50 15.16
CA THR A 226 1.82 -32.28 15.95
C THR A 226 3.18 -31.66 15.63
N THR A 227 3.21 -30.32 15.55
CA THR A 227 4.47 -29.58 15.53
C THR A 227 4.41 -28.40 16.48
N ASN A 228 5.52 -28.14 17.16
CA ASN A 228 5.73 -26.99 18.01
C ASN A 228 6.80 -26.11 17.35
N LYS A 229 6.55 -24.79 17.30
CA LYS A 229 7.49 -23.86 16.70
C LYS A 229 7.61 -22.62 17.56
N ILE A 230 8.85 -22.19 17.79
CA ILE A 230 9.16 -20.93 18.45
C ILE A 230 9.72 -19.97 17.40
N LEU A 231 9.20 -18.76 17.37
CA LEU A 231 9.65 -17.68 16.48
C LEU A 231 10.16 -16.51 17.32
N PHE A 232 11.33 -16.01 16.97
CA PHE A 232 11.86 -14.74 17.44
C PHE A 232 11.94 -13.78 16.24
N ASN A 233 11.23 -12.67 16.32
CA ASN A 233 11.26 -11.63 15.30
C ASN A 233 11.75 -10.34 15.95
N ASN A 234 12.91 -9.87 15.51
CA ASN A 234 13.53 -8.63 15.99
C ASN A 234 13.67 -7.65 14.84
N SER A 235 13.41 -6.39 15.11
CA SER A 235 13.68 -5.35 14.12
C SER A 235 14.06 -4.03 14.77
N ILE A 236 14.95 -3.31 14.08
CA ILE A 236 15.31 -1.93 14.37
C ILE A 236 14.95 -1.12 13.12
N GLN A 237 14.17 -0.08 13.30
CA GLN A 237 13.71 0.77 12.22
C GLN A 237 13.94 2.23 12.61
N ARG A 238 14.55 3.00 11.72
CA ARG A 238 14.62 4.45 11.80
C ARG A 238 13.89 5.04 10.60
N SER A 239 12.88 5.85 10.87
CA SER A 239 12.14 6.64 9.90
C SER A 239 12.39 8.11 10.17
N SER A 240 12.64 8.90 9.14
CA SER A 240 12.77 10.35 9.27
C SER A 240 12.03 11.06 8.14
N ARG A 241 11.33 12.11 8.47
CA ARG A 241 10.73 13.06 7.55
C ARG A 241 11.37 14.43 7.76
N LEU A 242 11.68 15.10 6.68
CA LEU A 242 12.06 16.49 6.62
C LEU A 242 11.11 17.21 5.67
N TYR A 243 10.57 18.32 6.10
CA TYR A 243 9.94 19.34 5.27
C TYR A 243 10.79 20.61 5.32
N PHE A 244 11.05 21.20 4.16
CA PHE A 244 11.80 22.41 4.00
C PHE A 244 11.04 23.38 3.09
N ASP A 245 11.03 24.67 3.46
CA ASP A 245 10.52 25.77 2.66
C ASP A 245 11.37 27.02 2.91
N SER A 246 12.01 27.54 1.87
CA SER A 246 12.92 28.69 1.99
C SER A 246 12.20 30.04 1.98
N LEU A 247 10.98 30.09 1.47
CA LEU A 247 10.26 31.34 1.22
C LEU A 247 9.15 31.63 2.22
N ASN A 248 8.92 30.72 3.19
CA ASN A 248 7.88 30.85 4.20
C ASN A 248 6.53 31.23 3.58
N SER A 249 6.00 30.34 2.73
CA SER A 249 4.88 30.61 1.83
C SER A 249 3.66 31.15 2.56
N GLU A 250 2.93 32.08 1.94
CA GLU A 250 1.69 32.69 2.48
C GLU A 250 0.55 31.70 2.73
N LEU A 251 0.74 30.41 2.37
CA LEU A 251 -0.22 29.33 2.65
C LEU A 251 -0.37 29.01 4.13
N PHE A 252 0.58 29.45 4.99
CA PHE A 252 0.55 29.16 6.41
C PHE A 252 -0.01 30.35 7.19
N LEU A 253 -1.08 30.10 7.95
CA LEU A 253 -1.67 31.12 8.83
C LEU A 253 -0.83 31.46 10.04
N TYR A 254 -0.04 30.53 10.53
CA TYR A 254 0.73 30.67 11.75
C TYR A 254 2.20 30.38 11.48
N ASN A 255 3.05 31.24 12.01
CA ASN A 255 4.46 31.01 12.10
C ASN A 255 4.85 31.09 13.58
N PHE A 256 5.05 29.95 14.22
CA PHE A 256 5.35 29.85 15.65
C PHE A 256 6.85 30.01 15.94
N ASP A 257 7.66 29.95 14.90
CA ASP A 257 9.10 30.21 14.97
C ASP A 257 9.41 31.44 14.12
N SER A 258 10.20 32.36 14.66
CA SER A 258 10.61 33.60 13.98
C SER A 258 11.63 33.39 12.86
N SER A 259 11.96 32.14 12.52
CA SER A 259 12.88 31.82 11.43
C SER A 259 12.25 32.19 10.07
N GLU A 260 13.04 32.82 9.20
CA GLU A 260 12.64 33.13 7.82
C GLU A 260 12.50 31.88 6.95
N VAL A 261 13.04 30.74 7.41
CA VAL A 261 13.07 29.47 6.70
C VAL A 261 12.39 28.38 7.54
N THR A 262 11.50 27.62 6.93
CA THR A 262 10.88 26.46 7.56
C THR A 262 11.78 25.22 7.45
N TYR A 263 12.03 24.59 8.58
CA TYR A 263 12.79 23.35 8.67
C TYR A 263 12.16 22.40 9.69
N ASP A 264 11.15 21.64 9.27
CA ASP A 264 10.44 20.71 10.13
C ASP A 264 10.94 19.29 9.97
N SER A 265 11.37 18.68 11.07
CA SER A 265 11.84 17.29 11.08
C SER A 265 11.07 16.44 12.08
N LEU A 266 10.77 15.22 11.68
CA LEU A 266 10.23 14.17 12.54
C LEU A 266 11.09 12.91 12.38
N ILE A 267 11.62 12.40 13.48
CA ILE A 267 12.39 11.17 13.53
C ILE A 267 11.70 10.18 14.44
N ILE A 268 11.51 8.95 13.97
CA ILE A 268 10.95 7.84 14.75
C ILE A 268 11.89 6.65 14.64
N GLU A 269 12.43 6.23 15.77
CA GLU A 269 13.23 5.01 15.90
C GLU A 269 12.41 3.97 16.67
N ASN A 270 12.22 2.80 16.08
CA ASN A 270 11.42 1.73 16.66
C ASN A 270 12.28 0.46 16.79
N ILE A 271 12.46 -0.01 18.00
CA ILE A 271 13.06 -1.30 18.32
C ILE A 271 11.94 -2.23 18.74
N SER A 272 11.74 -3.32 18.02
CA SER A 272 10.70 -4.28 18.35
C SER A 272 11.23 -5.69 18.42
N SER A 273 10.77 -6.43 19.43
CA SER A 273 11.05 -7.85 19.63
C SER A 273 9.74 -8.59 19.86
N THR A 274 9.56 -9.71 19.15
CA THR A 274 8.36 -10.55 19.28
C THR A 274 8.79 -11.99 19.46
N ILE A 275 8.24 -12.65 20.48
CA ILE A 275 8.36 -14.09 20.71
C ILE A 275 7.00 -14.70 20.44
N ASN A 276 6.94 -15.69 19.55
CA ASN A 276 5.72 -16.43 19.25
C ASN A 276 5.94 -17.92 19.50
N TYR A 277 4.94 -18.56 20.09
CA TYR A 277 4.82 -20.00 20.16
C TYR A 277 3.68 -20.44 19.25
N ILE A 278 3.96 -21.36 18.33
CA ILE A 278 3.00 -21.89 17.38
C ILE A 278 2.87 -23.40 17.64
N PHE A 279 1.68 -23.80 18.00
CA PHE A 279 1.28 -25.20 18.07
C PHE A 279 0.45 -25.53 16.84
N THR A 280 0.77 -26.63 16.15
CA THR A 280 -0.05 -27.13 15.04
C THR A 280 -0.44 -28.57 15.28
N TYR A 281 -1.68 -28.87 14.99
CA TYR A 281 -2.22 -30.22 15.00
C TYR A 281 -2.80 -30.52 13.60
N ASN A 282 -2.38 -31.64 13.03
CA ASN A 282 -2.78 -32.08 11.71
C ASN A 282 -3.44 -33.45 11.84
N ASP A 283 -4.72 -33.52 11.47
CA ASP A 283 -5.46 -34.74 11.31
C ASP A 283 -5.65 -35.00 9.81
N ASP A 284 -6.04 -36.21 9.39
CA ASP A 284 -6.11 -36.61 7.97
C ASP A 284 -6.89 -35.63 7.09
N SER A 285 -7.86 -34.95 7.66
CA SER A 285 -8.73 -34.01 6.95
C SER A 285 -8.68 -32.58 7.48
N THR A 286 -8.10 -32.33 8.67
CA THR A 286 -8.15 -31.02 9.31
C THR A 286 -6.78 -30.57 9.80
N TYR A 287 -6.50 -29.28 9.59
CA TYR A 287 -5.32 -28.62 10.12
C TYR A 287 -5.73 -27.55 11.12
N HIS A 288 -5.12 -27.60 12.31
CA HIS A 288 -5.30 -26.61 13.37
C HIS A 288 -3.98 -25.93 13.68
N SER A 289 -3.99 -24.64 13.90
CA SER A 289 -2.82 -23.88 14.33
C SER A 289 -3.23 -22.86 15.39
N LEU A 290 -2.54 -22.88 16.50
CA LEU A 290 -2.64 -21.87 17.57
C LEU A 290 -1.30 -21.15 17.66
N ASN A 291 -1.32 -19.84 17.48
CA ASN A 291 -0.15 -18.98 17.62
C ASN A 291 -0.40 -18.00 18.77
N SER A 292 0.42 -18.05 19.78
CA SER A 292 0.45 -17.09 20.89
C SER A 292 1.76 -16.34 20.88
N GLY A 293 1.72 -15.04 21.09
CA GLY A 293 2.92 -14.21 21.01
C GLY A 293 2.89 -13.03 21.96
N TRP A 294 4.09 -12.64 22.40
CA TRP A 294 4.34 -11.42 23.15
C TRP A 294 5.24 -10.52 22.34
N LYS A 295 4.86 -9.24 22.19
CA LYS A 295 5.64 -8.23 21.49
C LYS A 295 5.95 -7.07 22.42
N SER A 296 7.20 -6.65 22.44
CA SER A 296 7.69 -5.44 23.09
C SER A 296 8.17 -4.43 22.03
N GLU A 297 7.79 -3.19 22.19
CA GLU A 297 8.18 -2.07 21.31
C GLU A 297 8.72 -0.92 22.15
N PHE A 298 9.86 -0.36 21.71
CA PHE A 298 10.46 0.86 22.23
C PHE A 298 10.53 1.85 21.07
N ILE A 299 9.83 2.98 21.19
CA ILE A 299 9.71 3.97 20.15
C ILE A 299 10.29 5.28 20.68
N PHE A 300 11.45 5.67 20.13
CA PHE A 300 12.06 6.97 20.36
C PHE A 300 11.54 7.91 19.29
N GLN A 301 10.94 9.00 19.71
CA GLN A 301 10.38 9.98 18.80
C GLN A 301 10.94 11.35 19.10
N LYS A 302 11.44 12.00 18.05
CA LYS A 302 11.95 13.35 18.09
C LYS A 302 11.28 14.21 17.04
N ASN A 303 10.75 15.35 17.49
CA ASN A 303 10.10 16.34 16.68
C ASN A 303 10.39 17.72 17.25
N HIS A 304 11.03 18.61 16.46
CA HIS A 304 11.42 19.97 16.87
C HIS A 304 11.97 20.03 18.31
N SER A 305 11.12 20.30 19.30
CA SER A 305 11.47 20.38 20.72
C SER A 305 10.89 19.24 21.57
N ILE A 306 10.26 18.23 20.96
CA ILE A 306 9.66 17.10 21.67
C ILE A 306 10.55 15.88 21.47
N ASP A 307 11.16 15.41 22.57
CA ASP A 307 11.87 14.15 22.65
C ASP A 307 11.11 13.20 23.59
N THR A 308 10.68 12.04 23.11
CA THR A 308 9.84 11.12 23.88
C THR A 308 10.22 9.67 23.63
N LEU A 309 10.24 8.87 24.71
CA LEU A 309 10.31 7.42 24.66
C LEU A 309 8.94 6.83 24.97
N LEU A 310 8.35 6.15 24.01
CA LEU A 310 7.12 5.40 24.16
C LEU A 310 7.44 3.91 24.23
N THR A 311 6.86 3.23 25.20
CA THR A 311 6.96 1.78 25.31
C THR A 311 5.60 1.16 25.09
N ASN A 312 5.55 -0.01 24.45
CA ASN A 312 4.32 -0.77 24.29
C ASN A 312 4.60 -2.26 24.42
N GLN A 313 3.67 -2.96 25.04
CA GLN A 313 3.68 -4.41 25.08
C GLN A 313 2.34 -4.93 24.61
N SER A 314 2.35 -5.99 23.82
CA SER A 314 1.12 -6.61 23.32
C SER A 314 1.17 -8.13 23.37
N LEU A 315 0.00 -8.69 23.65
CA LEU A 315 -0.33 -10.10 23.51
C LEU A 315 -1.02 -10.32 22.17
N ASN A 316 -0.62 -11.35 21.44
CA ASN A 316 -1.20 -11.74 20.17
C ASN A 316 -1.65 -13.21 20.27
N LEU A 317 -2.90 -13.48 19.90
CA LEU A 317 -3.45 -14.83 19.79
C LEU A 317 -4.05 -15.01 18.42
N ASN A 318 -3.66 -16.06 17.71
CA ASN A 318 -4.23 -16.39 16.42
C ASN A 318 -4.56 -17.88 16.38
N TYR A 319 -5.79 -18.20 16.01
CA TYR A 319 -6.24 -19.56 15.79
C TYR A 319 -6.66 -19.74 14.35
N SER A 320 -6.21 -20.80 13.72
CA SER A 320 -6.58 -21.18 12.37
C SER A 320 -7.05 -22.62 12.33
N LYS A 321 -8.18 -22.85 11.68
CA LYS A 321 -8.69 -24.19 11.33
C LYS A 321 -8.90 -24.25 9.82
N ILE A 322 -8.31 -25.25 9.18
CA ILE A 322 -8.44 -25.47 7.74
C ILE A 322 -8.97 -26.89 7.51
N THR A 323 -10.01 -26.98 6.73
CA THR A 323 -10.58 -28.23 6.24
C THR A 323 -10.59 -28.23 4.70
N PRO A 324 -10.85 -29.33 4.01
CA PRO A 324 -10.94 -29.34 2.55
C PRO A 324 -12.00 -28.39 1.97
N LYS A 325 -13.05 -28.09 2.77
CA LYS A 325 -14.18 -27.26 2.33
C LYS A 325 -14.25 -25.89 2.99
N SER A 326 -13.53 -25.66 4.10
CA SER A 326 -13.62 -24.40 4.83
C SER A 326 -12.31 -24.01 5.51
N SER A 327 -12.14 -22.72 5.76
CA SER A 327 -11.09 -22.21 6.63
C SER A 327 -11.65 -21.17 7.59
N LEU A 328 -11.22 -21.21 8.84
CA LEU A 328 -11.54 -20.26 9.89
C LEU A 328 -10.23 -19.68 10.42
N ASN A 329 -10.16 -18.36 10.53
CA ASN A 329 -9.06 -17.66 11.18
C ASN A 329 -9.63 -16.67 12.18
N LEU A 330 -9.15 -16.74 13.42
CA LEU A 330 -9.46 -15.82 14.50
C LEU A 330 -8.16 -15.17 14.96
N GLY A 331 -8.16 -13.88 15.13
CA GLY A 331 -7.01 -13.16 15.66
C GLY A 331 -7.44 -12.17 16.72
N PHE A 332 -6.64 -12.07 17.78
CA PHE A 332 -6.82 -11.15 18.88
C PHE A 332 -5.49 -10.52 19.25
N VAL A 333 -5.50 -9.21 19.48
CA VAL A 333 -4.36 -8.43 19.96
C VAL A 333 -4.84 -7.56 21.12
N TYR A 334 -4.06 -7.52 22.20
CA TYR A 334 -4.33 -6.67 23.34
C TYR A 334 -3.05 -6.03 23.85
N PHE A 335 -3.10 -4.78 24.25
CA PHE A 335 -1.99 -4.02 24.81
C PHE A 335 -2.18 -3.80 26.31
N PRO A 336 -1.58 -4.67 27.18
CA PRO A 336 -1.70 -4.52 28.62
C PRO A 336 -0.89 -3.36 29.18
N TYR A 337 0.16 -2.91 28.48
CA TYR A 337 1.09 -1.91 29.01
C TYR A 337 1.58 -0.96 27.92
N GLY A 338 1.92 0.26 28.35
CA GLY A 338 2.58 1.29 27.55
C GLY A 338 1.63 2.38 27.06
N TYR A 339 2.08 3.19 26.10
CA TYR A 339 1.28 4.27 25.51
C TYR A 339 -0.04 3.74 24.93
N LYS A 340 0.03 2.58 24.26
CA LYS A 340 -1.13 1.89 23.67
C LYS A 340 -1.94 1.06 24.65
N LYS A 341 -1.76 1.22 25.98
CA LYS A 341 -2.51 0.47 26.99
C LYS A 341 -4.01 0.51 26.72
N ASN A 342 -4.67 -0.66 26.82
CA ASN A 342 -6.09 -0.91 26.53
C ASN A 342 -6.48 -0.87 25.04
N ASN A 343 -5.53 -0.67 24.14
CA ASN A 343 -5.81 -0.93 22.72
C ASN A 343 -6.09 -2.43 22.54
N SER A 344 -7.04 -2.74 21.70
CA SER A 344 -7.41 -4.12 21.36
C SER A 344 -7.84 -4.22 19.92
N ALA A 345 -7.59 -5.37 19.31
CA ALA A 345 -8.09 -5.69 17.98
C ALA A 345 -8.53 -7.15 17.93
N PHE A 346 -9.61 -7.39 17.23
CA PHE A 346 -10.14 -8.71 16.94
C PHE A 346 -10.41 -8.82 15.46
N ASN A 347 -10.04 -9.93 14.84
CA ASN A 347 -10.38 -10.23 13.47
C ASN A 347 -10.94 -11.65 13.34
N PHE A 348 -11.87 -11.79 12.43
CA PHE A 348 -12.56 -13.02 12.08
C PHE A 348 -12.56 -13.16 10.57
N LEU A 349 -12.13 -14.30 10.05
CA LEU A 349 -12.20 -14.65 8.65
C LEU A 349 -12.70 -16.09 8.51
N TYR A 350 -13.80 -16.26 7.81
CA TYR A 350 -14.35 -17.57 7.49
C TYR A 350 -14.56 -17.69 5.99
N ASN A 351 -13.95 -18.71 5.39
CA ASN A 351 -14.14 -19.06 3.99
C ASN A 351 -14.78 -20.44 3.90
N LYS A 352 -15.75 -20.61 3.02
CA LYS A 352 -16.44 -21.89 2.77
C LYS A 352 -16.63 -22.10 1.27
N LYS A 353 -16.17 -23.24 0.77
CA LYS A 353 -16.50 -23.73 -0.57
C LYS A 353 -17.90 -24.32 -0.52
N ILE A 354 -18.87 -23.70 -1.22
CA ILE A 354 -20.25 -24.15 -1.30
C ILE A 354 -20.39 -25.19 -2.40
N LEU A 355 -19.79 -24.91 -3.55
CA LEU A 355 -19.76 -25.77 -4.74
C LEU A 355 -18.33 -25.81 -5.28
N LYS A 356 -18.06 -26.67 -6.27
CA LYS A 356 -16.72 -26.82 -6.89
C LYS A 356 -16.09 -25.48 -7.29
N ASN A 357 -16.89 -24.51 -7.71
CA ASN A 357 -16.47 -23.22 -8.25
C ASN A 357 -17.09 -22.02 -7.51
N LYS A 358 -17.72 -22.22 -6.34
CA LYS A 358 -18.33 -21.13 -5.57
C LYS A 358 -17.78 -21.11 -4.15
N GLU A 359 -17.36 -19.94 -3.71
CA GLU A 359 -16.80 -19.69 -2.38
C GLU A 359 -17.59 -18.57 -1.70
N LEU A 360 -17.84 -18.74 -0.42
CA LEU A 360 -18.41 -17.73 0.47
C LEU A 360 -17.35 -17.31 1.47
N LYS A 361 -17.16 -15.99 1.64
CA LYS A 361 -16.22 -15.41 2.60
C LYS A 361 -16.95 -14.46 3.52
N PHE A 362 -16.69 -14.59 4.81
CA PHE A 362 -17.10 -13.64 5.83
C PHE A 362 -15.85 -13.08 6.50
N PHE A 363 -15.82 -11.78 6.65
CA PHE A 363 -14.77 -11.08 7.36
C PHE A 363 -15.38 -10.10 8.35
N ALA A 364 -14.84 -10.04 9.56
CA ALA A 364 -15.14 -9.03 10.55
C ALA A 364 -13.85 -8.56 11.23
N ASP A 365 -13.74 -7.27 11.46
CA ASP A 365 -12.61 -6.62 12.14
C ASP A 365 -13.16 -5.60 13.14
N PHE A 366 -12.69 -5.69 14.36
CA PHE A 366 -12.96 -4.75 15.43
C PHE A 366 -11.64 -4.23 15.95
N SER A 367 -11.51 -2.94 16.16
CA SER A 367 -10.35 -2.38 16.85
C SER A 367 -10.72 -1.16 17.69
N ARG A 368 -10.16 -1.11 18.88
CA ARG A 368 -10.15 0.04 19.78
C ARG A 368 -8.71 0.50 19.94
N PHE A 369 -8.43 1.76 19.67
CA PHE A 369 -7.08 2.30 19.75
C PHE A 369 -7.06 3.76 20.18
N LYS A 370 -6.04 4.10 20.94
CA LYS A 370 -5.72 5.50 21.26
C LYS A 370 -5.23 6.22 20.00
N PRO A 371 -5.48 7.52 19.89
CA PRO A 371 -4.81 8.35 18.89
C PRO A 371 -3.29 8.16 18.98
N ILE A 372 -2.62 8.23 17.85
CA ILE A 372 -1.14 8.17 17.82
C ILE A 372 -0.55 9.40 18.50
N PHE A 373 0.70 9.28 18.93
CA PHE A 373 1.35 10.32 19.72
C PHE A 373 1.41 11.65 18.97
N GLU A 374 1.69 11.62 17.66
CA GLU A 374 1.83 12.79 16.79
C GLU A 374 0.52 13.56 16.61
N ILE A 375 -0.61 12.89 16.74
CA ILE A 375 -1.94 13.53 16.72
C ILE A 375 -2.25 14.18 18.08
N ASN A 376 -1.73 13.62 19.16
CA ASN A 376 -1.91 14.19 20.48
C ASN A 376 -0.90 15.31 20.75
N ASN A 377 0.35 15.14 20.36
CA ASN A 377 1.42 16.09 20.64
C ASN A 377 2.29 16.29 19.41
N TYR A 378 2.32 17.50 18.91
CA TYR A 378 3.14 17.89 17.78
C TYR A 378 3.58 19.33 17.87
N LYS A 379 4.79 19.62 17.47
CA LYS A 379 5.32 20.97 17.35
C LYS A 379 6.22 21.09 16.13
N SER A 380 5.96 22.07 15.31
CA SER A 380 6.73 22.44 14.13
C SER A 380 6.72 23.96 13.95
N ASN A 381 7.29 24.48 12.88
CA ASN A 381 7.27 25.90 12.57
C ASN A 381 5.84 26.44 12.42
N HIS A 382 4.94 25.66 11.82
CA HIS A 382 3.58 26.11 11.46
C HIS A 382 2.48 25.45 12.27
N HIS A 383 2.78 24.40 13.02
CA HIS A 383 1.77 23.63 13.76
C HIS A 383 2.19 23.36 15.18
N ILE A 384 1.31 23.71 16.13
CA ILE A 384 1.46 23.34 17.54
C ILE A 384 0.12 22.84 18.04
N TRP A 385 0.10 21.61 18.57
CA TRP A 385 -1.05 21.09 19.27
C TRP A 385 -0.69 20.15 20.42
N ASN A 386 -1.57 20.11 21.41
CA ASN A 386 -1.50 19.22 22.57
C ASN A 386 -2.93 18.74 22.90
N ASN A 387 -3.34 17.64 22.27
CA ASN A 387 -4.71 17.11 22.30
C ASN A 387 -4.86 15.98 23.32
N ASN A 388 -4.57 16.25 24.59
CA ASN A 388 -4.62 15.25 25.66
C ASN A 388 -6.04 14.70 25.95
N ASN A 389 -7.09 15.38 25.45
CA ASN A 389 -8.49 15.04 25.69
C ASN A 389 -9.13 14.18 24.60
N PHE A 390 -8.38 13.77 23.59
CA PHE A 390 -8.92 12.89 22.57
C PHE A 390 -9.25 11.51 23.14
N ASN A 391 -10.44 11.03 22.81
CA ASN A 391 -10.94 9.74 23.23
C ASN A 391 -10.38 8.62 22.33
N ASP A 392 -10.46 7.38 22.86
CA ASP A 392 -10.19 6.19 22.05
C ASP A 392 -11.12 6.12 20.84
N ILE A 393 -10.56 5.67 19.73
CA ILE A 393 -11.26 5.47 18.47
C ILE A 393 -11.67 4.02 18.38
N ILE A 394 -12.93 3.76 17.98
CA ILE A 394 -13.44 2.41 17.79
C ILE A 394 -13.82 2.23 16.33
N PHE A 395 -13.23 1.22 15.73
CA PHE A 395 -13.46 0.84 14.35
C PHE A 395 -14.11 -0.54 14.25
N TRP A 396 -15.17 -0.63 13.45
CA TRP A 396 -15.86 -1.85 13.09
C TRP A 396 -15.85 -2.01 11.58
N ASN A 397 -15.64 -3.22 11.14
CA ASN A 397 -15.75 -3.56 9.74
C ASN A 397 -16.27 -5.00 9.61
N ALA A 398 -17.27 -5.18 8.77
CA ALA A 398 -17.80 -6.49 8.44
C ALA A 398 -18.04 -6.59 6.94
N SER A 399 -17.75 -7.73 6.33
CA SER A 399 -18.04 -7.98 4.93
C SER A 399 -18.42 -9.42 4.65
N ALA A 400 -19.26 -9.59 3.65
CA ALA A 400 -19.61 -10.86 3.06
C ALA A 400 -19.33 -10.82 1.56
N GLU A 401 -18.73 -11.87 1.04
CA GLU A 401 -18.41 -12.03 -0.38
C GLU A 401 -18.85 -13.41 -0.85
N ILE A 402 -19.57 -13.44 -1.95
CA ILE A 402 -19.81 -14.65 -2.72
C ILE A 402 -19.05 -14.55 -4.03
N SER A 403 -18.22 -15.54 -4.34
CA SER A 403 -17.39 -15.54 -5.53
C SER A 403 -17.48 -16.85 -6.30
N SER A 404 -17.35 -16.74 -7.60
CA SER A 404 -17.15 -17.82 -8.55
C SER A 404 -15.95 -17.53 -9.43
N ASN A 405 -15.64 -18.40 -10.39
CA ASN A 405 -14.53 -18.15 -11.32
C ASN A 405 -14.70 -16.88 -12.17
N ALA A 406 -15.94 -16.48 -12.45
CA ALA A 406 -16.24 -15.36 -13.33
C ALA A 406 -16.82 -14.16 -12.60
N LEU A 407 -17.49 -14.35 -11.48
CA LEU A 407 -18.26 -13.31 -10.81
C LEU A 407 -17.97 -13.31 -9.31
N SER A 408 -17.76 -12.11 -8.74
CA SER A 408 -17.69 -11.91 -7.28
C SER A 408 -18.57 -10.72 -6.90
N LEU A 409 -19.40 -10.92 -5.90
CA LEU A 409 -20.23 -9.89 -5.25
C LEU A 409 -19.79 -9.77 -3.79
N LYS A 410 -19.42 -8.57 -3.37
CA LYS A 410 -19.03 -8.28 -1.98
C LYS A 410 -19.85 -7.12 -1.45
N ALA A 411 -20.38 -7.28 -0.25
CA ALA A 411 -20.96 -6.21 0.56
C ALA A 411 -20.10 -6.00 1.80
N GLN A 412 -19.88 -4.75 2.17
CA GLN A 412 -19.05 -4.35 3.30
C GLN A 412 -19.70 -3.20 4.06
N PHE A 413 -19.70 -3.29 5.37
CA PHE A 413 -20.08 -2.23 6.29
C PHE A 413 -18.87 -1.86 7.16
N SER A 414 -18.59 -0.57 7.27
CA SER A 414 -17.52 -0.05 8.11
C SER A 414 -18.05 1.13 8.93
N LYS A 415 -17.71 1.17 10.21
CA LYS A 415 -18.10 2.24 11.13
C LYS A 415 -16.90 2.64 11.98
N ILE A 416 -16.69 3.94 12.10
CA ILE A 416 -15.70 4.52 13.00
C ILE A 416 -16.40 5.48 13.98
N ASN A 417 -16.21 5.25 15.25
CA ASN A 417 -16.70 6.11 16.31
C ASN A 417 -15.59 7.08 16.73
N LYS A 418 -15.97 8.33 16.94
CA LYS A 418 -15.05 9.41 17.34
C LYS A 418 -13.82 9.52 16.42
N PRO A 419 -14.01 9.55 15.07
CA PRO A 419 -12.89 9.67 14.16
C PRO A 419 -12.15 10.99 14.38
N ILE A 420 -10.85 10.98 14.14
CA ILE A 420 -10.01 12.17 14.09
C ILE A 420 -9.69 12.45 12.63
N TYR A 421 -9.70 13.70 12.25
CA TYR A 421 -9.37 14.15 10.90
C TYR A 421 -8.67 15.51 10.97
N LEU A 422 -8.01 15.88 9.90
CA LEU A 422 -7.40 17.18 9.76
C LEU A 422 -8.41 18.13 9.09
N VAL A 423 -8.70 19.23 9.76
CA VAL A 423 -9.57 20.30 9.25
C VAL A 423 -8.73 21.50 8.85
N ASN A 424 -9.37 22.60 8.58
CA ASN A 424 -8.78 23.88 8.21
C ASN A 424 -7.37 24.06 8.79
N TYR A 425 -6.41 24.41 7.92
CA TYR A 425 -5.00 24.57 8.29
C TYR A 425 -4.33 23.35 8.93
N SER A 426 -4.84 22.16 8.60
CA SER A 426 -4.25 20.88 9.01
C SER A 426 -4.26 20.61 10.52
N ILE A 427 -5.18 21.21 11.26
CA ILE A 427 -5.35 20.98 12.70
C ILE A 427 -6.14 19.68 12.93
N PRO A 428 -5.69 18.78 13.82
CA PRO A 428 -6.44 17.58 14.15
C PRO A 428 -7.65 17.90 15.04
N GLU A 429 -8.82 17.45 14.61
CA GLU A 429 -10.06 17.51 15.37
C GLU A 429 -10.67 16.12 15.54
N GLN A 430 -11.29 15.89 16.70
CA GLN A 430 -12.03 14.65 16.95
C GLN A 430 -13.53 14.90 16.82
N PHE A 431 -14.17 14.16 15.94
CA PHE A 431 -15.60 14.22 15.76
C PHE A 431 -16.34 13.42 16.85
N ASN A 432 -17.30 14.05 17.53
CA ASN A 432 -18.00 13.45 18.68
C ASN A 432 -19.00 12.34 18.32
N SER A 433 -19.28 12.11 17.05
CA SER A 433 -20.23 11.13 16.56
C SER A 433 -19.51 9.98 15.82
N SER A 434 -20.18 9.34 14.91
CA SER A 434 -19.61 8.27 14.08
C SER A 434 -19.70 8.61 12.59
N SER A 435 -18.76 8.08 11.84
CA SER A 435 -18.85 8.00 10.38
C SER A 435 -18.98 6.54 9.97
N GLN A 436 -19.78 6.27 8.94
CA GLN A 436 -20.00 4.91 8.43
C GLN A 436 -19.93 4.90 6.92
N VAL A 437 -19.46 3.76 6.38
CA VAL A 437 -19.41 3.53 4.94
C VAL A 437 -20.01 2.16 4.65
N ILE A 438 -20.99 2.14 3.75
CA ILE A 438 -21.54 0.93 3.14
C ILE A 438 -20.95 0.84 1.75
N GLN A 439 -20.31 -0.29 1.43
CA GLN A 439 -19.71 -0.51 0.13
C GLN A 439 -20.19 -1.82 -0.48
N THR A 440 -20.64 -1.77 -1.72
CA THR A 440 -20.98 -2.96 -2.51
C THR A 440 -20.11 -2.99 -3.74
N SER A 441 -19.46 -4.11 -4.03
CA SER A 441 -18.61 -4.28 -5.21
C SER A 441 -19.00 -5.50 -6.01
N LEU A 442 -19.11 -5.34 -7.32
CA LEU A 442 -19.36 -6.36 -8.30
C LEU A 442 -18.12 -6.49 -9.21
N ASN A 443 -17.50 -7.67 -9.20
CA ASN A 443 -16.37 -7.98 -10.08
C ASN A 443 -16.80 -9.04 -11.08
N HIS A 444 -16.49 -8.84 -12.35
CA HIS A 444 -16.76 -9.78 -13.42
C HIS A 444 -15.53 -9.98 -14.29
N THR A 445 -15.19 -11.22 -14.57
CA THR A 445 -14.03 -11.58 -15.39
C THR A 445 -14.45 -12.59 -16.46
N ILE A 446 -14.23 -12.23 -17.71
CA ILE A 446 -14.35 -13.12 -18.86
C ILE A 446 -12.96 -13.34 -19.42
N SER A 447 -12.52 -14.59 -19.57
CA SER A 447 -11.25 -14.92 -20.19
C SER A 447 -11.47 -15.98 -21.27
N LYS A 448 -11.12 -15.64 -22.50
CA LYS A 448 -11.12 -16.51 -23.66
C LYS A 448 -9.70 -16.56 -24.26
N LYS A 449 -9.47 -17.42 -25.24
CA LYS A 449 -8.11 -17.59 -25.84
C LYS A 449 -7.52 -16.28 -26.38
N LYS A 450 -8.34 -15.42 -26.99
CA LYS A 450 -7.88 -14.20 -27.66
C LYS A 450 -8.26 -12.91 -26.93
N TYR A 451 -9.21 -12.93 -26.02
CA TYR A 451 -9.62 -11.72 -25.30
C TYR A 451 -9.93 -11.99 -23.85
N SER A 452 -9.73 -10.99 -23.02
CA SER A 452 -10.17 -10.95 -21.65
C SER A 452 -10.83 -9.61 -21.34
N LEU A 453 -11.89 -9.69 -20.57
CA LEU A 453 -12.59 -8.53 -20.01
C LEU A 453 -12.62 -8.67 -18.51
N PHE A 454 -12.15 -7.66 -17.81
CA PHE A 454 -12.33 -7.50 -16.38
C PHE A 454 -13.13 -6.23 -16.13
N SER A 455 -14.17 -6.31 -15.32
CA SER A 455 -14.95 -5.17 -14.86
C SER A 455 -15.11 -5.21 -13.35
N GLU A 456 -14.95 -4.07 -12.71
CA GLU A 456 -15.27 -3.85 -11.30
C GLU A 456 -16.12 -2.59 -11.19
N ILE A 457 -17.26 -2.71 -10.51
CA ILE A 457 -18.15 -1.59 -10.19
C ILE A 457 -18.34 -1.57 -8.69
N ILE A 458 -18.17 -0.43 -8.09
CA ILE A 458 -18.26 -0.23 -6.66
C ILE A 458 -19.23 0.91 -6.41
N TYR A 459 -20.24 0.65 -5.61
CA TYR A 459 -21.08 1.65 -4.97
C TYR A 459 -20.66 1.80 -3.51
N GLN A 460 -20.54 3.05 -3.04
CA GLN A 460 -20.16 3.37 -1.68
C GLN A 460 -20.99 4.53 -1.16
N TYR A 461 -21.69 4.32 -0.08
CA TYR A 461 -22.50 5.30 0.61
C TYR A 461 -21.82 5.68 1.92
N GLN A 462 -21.67 6.97 2.16
CA GLN A 462 -21.11 7.50 3.39
C GLN A 462 -22.21 8.19 4.20
N GLY A 463 -22.40 7.73 5.46
CA GLY A 463 -23.32 8.32 6.42
C GLY A 463 -22.57 8.90 7.62
N GLY A 464 -23.19 9.87 8.30
CA GLY A 464 -22.58 10.60 9.41
C GLY A 464 -21.61 11.69 8.93
N ALA A 465 -20.46 11.86 9.60
CA ALA A 465 -19.47 12.84 9.21
C ALA A 465 -18.83 12.48 7.85
N ASN A 466 -18.85 13.40 6.89
CA ASN A 466 -18.27 13.22 5.57
C ASN A 466 -16.74 13.44 5.60
N ILE A 467 -16.04 12.64 6.39
CA ILE A 467 -14.59 12.75 6.57
C ILE A 467 -13.77 12.09 5.45
N PHE A 468 -14.39 11.22 4.65
CA PHE A 468 -13.66 10.47 3.61
C PHE A 468 -13.75 11.13 2.25
N GLN A 469 -14.75 11.99 2.00
CA GLN A 469 -14.93 12.69 0.73
C GLN A 469 -14.76 11.75 -0.47
N LEU A 470 -15.55 10.67 -0.50
CA LEU A 470 -15.46 9.63 -1.52
C LEU A 470 -16.58 9.82 -2.55
N PRO A 471 -16.34 9.51 -3.84
CA PRO A 471 -17.40 9.40 -4.82
C PRO A 471 -18.31 8.20 -4.50
N GLU A 472 -19.62 8.32 -4.74
CA GLU A 472 -20.55 7.22 -4.53
C GLU A 472 -20.28 6.03 -5.47
N TRP A 473 -19.84 6.32 -6.69
CA TRP A 473 -19.54 5.32 -7.69
C TRP A 473 -18.09 5.38 -8.11
N VAL A 474 -17.43 4.23 -8.12
CA VAL A 474 -16.12 4.07 -8.76
C VAL A 474 -16.08 2.74 -9.48
N GLY A 475 -15.31 2.67 -10.56
CA GLY A 475 -15.18 1.42 -11.27
C GLY A 475 -14.09 1.43 -12.33
N GLN A 476 -13.89 0.26 -12.90
CA GLN A 476 -12.93 0.04 -13.95
C GLN A 476 -13.39 -1.03 -14.92
N PHE A 477 -13.00 -0.84 -16.18
CA PHE A 477 -13.11 -1.84 -17.23
C PHE A 477 -11.73 -2.04 -17.85
N LYS A 478 -11.28 -3.28 -17.96
CA LYS A 478 -10.04 -3.63 -18.67
C LYS A 478 -10.39 -4.63 -19.76
N PHE A 479 -10.20 -4.23 -20.99
CA PHE A 479 -10.32 -5.11 -22.13
C PHE A 479 -8.93 -5.38 -22.72
N ASN A 480 -8.55 -6.64 -22.88
CA ASN A 480 -7.31 -7.04 -23.52
C ASN A 480 -7.62 -7.96 -24.69
N TYR A 481 -6.94 -7.73 -25.82
CA TYR A 481 -7.03 -8.52 -27.01
C TYR A 481 -5.64 -9.03 -27.44
N ILE A 482 -5.50 -10.33 -27.64
CA ILE A 482 -4.25 -10.98 -27.98
C ILE A 482 -4.23 -11.25 -29.48
N LEU A 483 -3.29 -10.61 -30.16
CA LEU A 483 -2.94 -10.85 -31.56
C LEU A 483 -1.71 -11.77 -31.62
N GLY A 484 -1.76 -12.79 -32.45
CA GLY A 484 -0.66 -13.71 -32.70
C GLY A 484 -1.06 -15.17 -32.53
N ASN A 485 -0.41 -16.03 -33.32
CA ASN A 485 -0.56 -17.48 -33.25
C ASN A 485 0.46 -18.06 -32.26
N SER A 486 0.05 -19.12 -31.56
CA SER A 486 0.91 -19.88 -30.67
C SER A 486 2.14 -20.55 -31.31
N VAL A 487 2.29 -20.45 -32.64
CA VAL A 487 3.37 -21.04 -33.44
C VAL A 487 4.55 -20.07 -33.64
N GLY A 488 4.38 -18.77 -33.44
CA GLY A 488 5.46 -17.76 -33.46
C GLY A 488 5.78 -17.24 -32.06
N ASN A 489 7.05 -17.03 -31.77
CA ASN A 489 7.52 -16.49 -30.46
C ASN A 489 7.09 -15.03 -30.19
N LEU A 490 6.26 -14.44 -31.08
CA LEU A 490 5.77 -13.07 -30.97
C LEU A 490 4.30 -13.05 -30.55
N LYS A 491 4.00 -12.42 -29.44
CA LYS A 491 2.66 -12.22 -28.92
C LYS A 491 2.44 -10.72 -28.71
N LEU A 492 1.46 -10.15 -29.41
CA LEU A 492 1.02 -8.76 -29.21
C LEU A 492 -0.27 -8.77 -28.39
N ASP A 493 -0.27 -8.07 -27.29
CA ASP A 493 -1.40 -7.90 -26.36
C ASP A 493 -1.80 -6.40 -26.35
N LEU A 494 -3.01 -6.11 -26.79
CA LEU A 494 -3.59 -4.78 -26.85
C LEU A 494 -4.61 -4.62 -25.73
N GLY A 495 -4.44 -3.63 -24.88
CA GLY A 495 -5.28 -3.34 -23.73
C GLY A 495 -5.94 -1.97 -23.82
N LEU A 496 -7.21 -1.89 -23.47
CA LEU A 496 -7.93 -0.66 -23.21
C LEU A 496 -8.44 -0.69 -21.77
N ASN A 497 -8.05 0.29 -20.97
CA ASN A 497 -8.49 0.44 -19.59
C ASN A 497 -9.34 1.70 -19.47
N ALA A 498 -10.52 1.59 -18.88
CA ALA A 498 -11.36 2.71 -18.50
C ALA A 498 -11.51 2.72 -16.98
N LYS A 499 -11.25 3.87 -16.37
CA LYS A 499 -11.48 4.14 -14.94
C LYS A 499 -12.56 5.22 -14.85
N PHE A 500 -13.55 5.04 -13.99
CA PHE A 500 -14.58 6.05 -13.78
C PHE A 500 -14.84 6.30 -12.31
N PHE A 501 -15.25 7.51 -11.98
CA PHE A 501 -15.68 7.91 -10.66
C PHE A 501 -16.79 8.95 -10.74
N GLY A 502 -17.72 8.89 -9.80
CA GLY A 502 -18.78 9.88 -9.61
C GLY A 502 -18.25 11.19 -9.05
N SER A 503 -19.12 12.17 -8.88
CA SER A 503 -18.77 13.45 -8.26
C SER A 503 -18.48 13.30 -6.77
N TYR A 504 -17.55 14.11 -6.25
CA TYR A 504 -17.18 14.17 -4.84
C TYR A 504 -16.48 15.49 -4.51
N PHE A 505 -16.44 15.86 -3.23
CA PHE A 505 -15.64 17.02 -2.80
C PHE A 505 -14.16 16.69 -2.78
N LEU A 506 -13.35 17.57 -3.38
CA LEU A 506 -11.89 17.43 -3.39
C LEU A 506 -11.35 17.68 -1.96
N PRO A 507 -10.53 16.77 -1.44
CA PRO A 507 -9.78 17.07 -0.22
C PRO A 507 -8.72 18.11 -0.52
N SER A 508 -8.31 18.87 0.46
CA SER A 508 -7.09 19.65 0.41
C SER A 508 -5.88 18.78 0.76
N TYR A 509 -4.68 19.27 0.55
CA TYR A 509 -3.45 18.58 0.87
C TYR A 509 -2.47 19.50 1.60
N SER A 510 -2.06 19.08 2.79
CA SER A 510 -1.04 19.73 3.60
C SER A 510 0.33 19.17 3.23
N SER A 511 1.12 19.97 2.56
CA SER A 511 2.46 19.59 2.09
C SER A 511 3.41 19.40 3.27
N GLU A 512 3.31 20.24 4.27
CA GLU A 512 4.14 20.26 5.48
C GLU A 512 3.89 19.05 6.38
N LEU A 513 2.65 18.55 6.43
CA LEU A 513 2.31 17.33 7.17
C LEU A 513 2.30 16.07 6.28
N ASN A 514 2.37 16.22 4.95
CA ASN A 514 2.25 15.16 3.99
C ASN A 514 0.92 14.39 4.14
N GLN A 515 -0.20 15.13 4.39
CA GLN A 515 -1.51 14.57 4.70
C GLN A 515 -2.63 15.26 3.92
N PHE A 516 -3.72 14.51 3.70
CA PHE A 516 -4.97 15.06 3.19
C PHE A 516 -5.79 15.66 4.33
N THR A 517 -6.42 16.79 4.05
CA THR A 517 -7.33 17.47 4.97
C THR A 517 -8.71 17.57 4.34
N ILE A 518 -9.74 17.68 5.16
CA ILE A 518 -11.10 17.84 4.67
C ILE A 518 -11.28 19.24 4.08
N SER A 519 -11.89 19.31 2.89
CA SER A 519 -12.25 20.55 2.23
C SER A 519 -13.61 20.41 1.53
N ASN A 520 -14.45 21.42 1.65
CA ASN A 520 -15.72 21.50 0.92
C ASN A 520 -15.73 22.65 -0.12
N GLN A 521 -14.55 23.14 -0.49
CA GLN A 521 -14.42 24.33 -1.37
C GLN A 521 -14.76 24.01 -2.81
N LYS A 522 -14.40 22.82 -3.30
CA LYS A 522 -14.57 22.47 -4.73
C LYS A 522 -15.05 21.02 -4.89
N SER A 523 -16.05 20.83 -5.72
CA SER A 523 -16.50 19.50 -6.13
C SER A 523 -15.79 19.09 -7.43
N GLN A 524 -15.27 17.87 -7.46
CA GLN A 524 -14.82 17.18 -8.66
C GLN A 524 -16.05 16.59 -9.35
N PRO A 525 -16.36 16.93 -10.61
CA PRO A 525 -17.44 16.27 -11.34
C PRO A 525 -17.09 14.82 -11.66
N ALA A 526 -18.10 14.03 -12.02
CA ALA A 526 -17.91 12.69 -12.52
C ALA A 526 -16.99 12.69 -13.74
N TYR A 527 -16.07 11.73 -13.81
CA TYR A 527 -15.07 11.67 -14.86
C TYR A 527 -14.71 10.22 -15.24
N VAL A 528 -14.31 10.04 -16.50
CA VAL A 528 -13.80 8.78 -17.05
C VAL A 528 -12.39 9.03 -17.57
N MET A 529 -11.43 8.21 -17.14
CA MET A 529 -10.06 8.18 -17.68
C MET A 529 -9.88 6.95 -18.56
N LEU A 530 -9.33 7.13 -19.76
CA LEU A 530 -9.05 6.06 -20.72
C LEU A 530 -7.54 5.90 -20.90
N ASP A 531 -7.05 4.65 -20.76
CA ASP A 531 -5.65 4.29 -21.01
C ASP A 531 -5.60 3.23 -22.11
N PHE A 532 -4.66 3.36 -23.04
CA PHE A 532 -4.35 2.34 -24.04
C PHE A 532 -2.97 1.74 -23.77
N ILE A 533 -2.85 0.42 -23.85
CA ILE A 533 -1.61 -0.32 -23.59
C ILE A 533 -1.38 -1.32 -24.72
N ALA A 534 -0.18 -1.34 -25.28
CA ALA A 534 0.26 -2.35 -26.21
C ALA A 534 1.50 -3.05 -25.65
N LYS A 535 1.45 -4.38 -25.52
CA LYS A 535 2.56 -5.19 -25.00
C LYS A 535 2.95 -6.24 -26.04
N THR A 536 4.25 -6.37 -26.30
CA THR A 536 4.77 -7.47 -27.10
C THR A 536 5.81 -8.25 -26.30
N SER A 537 5.72 -9.57 -26.35
CA SER A 537 6.64 -10.45 -25.65
C SER A 537 7.37 -11.33 -26.66
N ILE A 538 8.72 -11.32 -26.57
CA ILE A 538 9.62 -12.13 -27.38
C ILE A 538 10.52 -12.91 -26.42
N LYS A 539 10.30 -14.22 -26.29
CA LYS A 539 11.00 -15.06 -25.31
C LYS A 539 10.90 -14.47 -23.88
N THR A 540 12.00 -13.98 -23.34
CA THR A 540 12.14 -13.46 -21.99
C THR A 540 12.03 -11.93 -21.92
N VAL A 541 11.87 -11.25 -23.07
CA VAL A 541 11.76 -9.80 -23.18
C VAL A 541 10.31 -9.41 -23.43
N THR A 542 9.82 -8.43 -22.69
CA THR A 542 8.52 -7.77 -22.94
C THR A 542 8.75 -6.28 -23.15
N ILE A 543 8.31 -5.79 -24.28
CA ILE A 543 8.30 -4.37 -24.64
C ILE A 543 6.85 -3.88 -24.52
N PHE A 544 6.65 -2.67 -24.04
CA PHE A 544 5.32 -2.11 -23.90
C PHE A 544 5.28 -0.60 -24.17
N PHE A 545 4.15 -0.17 -24.67
CA PHE A 545 3.76 1.23 -24.84
C PHE A 545 2.49 1.49 -24.06
N MET A 546 2.37 2.67 -23.49
CA MET A 546 1.15 3.12 -22.82
C MET A 546 0.84 4.56 -23.20
N LEU A 547 -0.40 4.81 -23.59
CA LEU A 547 -0.99 6.13 -23.66
C LEU A 547 -1.99 6.23 -22.51
N SER A 548 -1.61 6.91 -21.43
CA SER A 548 -2.51 7.16 -20.32
C SER A 548 -3.29 8.46 -20.51
N HIS A 549 -4.49 8.51 -19.95
CA HIS A 549 -5.42 9.62 -20.02
C HIS A 549 -5.68 10.06 -21.50
N LEU A 550 -5.95 9.08 -22.36
CA LEU A 550 -6.14 9.28 -23.81
C LEU A 550 -7.18 10.35 -24.14
N ASN A 551 -8.22 10.47 -23.34
CA ASN A 551 -9.33 11.40 -23.47
C ASN A 551 -9.11 12.76 -22.77
N SER A 552 -7.90 13.06 -22.31
CA SER A 552 -7.57 14.36 -21.71
C SER A 552 -7.95 15.51 -22.65
N GLY A 553 -8.65 16.51 -22.10
CA GLY A 553 -9.11 17.69 -22.84
C GLY A 553 -10.38 17.49 -23.70
N LEU A 554 -10.82 16.25 -23.99
CA LEU A 554 -12.01 16.02 -24.83
C LEU A 554 -13.32 16.43 -24.14
N MET A 555 -13.37 16.40 -22.81
CA MET A 555 -14.50 16.81 -21.98
C MET A 555 -14.18 18.03 -21.12
N GLY A 556 -13.23 18.88 -21.56
CA GLY A 556 -12.66 19.97 -20.78
C GLY A 556 -11.55 19.50 -19.82
N TYR A 557 -10.87 20.46 -19.21
CA TYR A 557 -9.78 20.23 -18.28
C TYR A 557 -10.27 20.35 -16.84
N ASN A 558 -11.15 19.45 -16.41
CA ASN A 558 -11.71 19.47 -15.07
C ASN A 558 -11.51 18.13 -14.36
N TYR A 559 -10.24 17.80 -14.11
CA TYR A 559 -9.84 16.56 -13.45
C TYR A 559 -8.71 16.83 -12.44
N PHE A 560 -9.10 16.86 -11.16
CA PHE A 560 -8.21 17.16 -10.04
C PHE A 560 -8.09 15.93 -9.13
N SER A 561 -6.89 15.73 -8.57
CA SER A 561 -6.61 14.70 -7.55
C SER A 561 -6.87 15.20 -6.13
N ALA A 562 -6.65 16.48 -5.90
CA ALA A 562 -6.99 17.24 -4.71
C ALA A 562 -7.21 18.71 -5.06
N LEU A 563 -7.65 19.51 -4.13
CA LEU A 563 -7.86 20.94 -4.32
C LEU A 563 -6.57 21.60 -4.82
N HIS A 564 -6.62 22.29 -5.98
CA HIS A 564 -5.49 22.90 -6.68
C HIS A 564 -4.44 21.93 -7.27
N PHE A 565 -4.68 20.62 -7.20
CA PHE A 565 -3.78 19.61 -7.77
C PHE A 565 -4.44 18.89 -8.95
N PRO A 566 -4.31 19.40 -10.18
CA PRO A 566 -4.83 18.72 -11.35
C PRO A 566 -4.07 17.41 -11.62
N SER A 567 -4.79 16.42 -12.14
CA SER A 567 -4.18 15.20 -12.66
C SER A 567 -3.44 15.49 -13.96
N PRO A 568 -2.44 14.68 -14.33
CA PRO A 568 -1.70 14.89 -15.59
C PRO A 568 -2.60 14.77 -16.81
N ASP A 569 -2.26 15.51 -17.87
CA ASP A 569 -2.84 15.38 -19.19
C ASP A 569 -2.44 14.04 -19.84
N ARG A 570 -2.58 13.92 -21.17
CA ARG A 570 -2.20 12.72 -21.91
C ARG A 570 -0.71 12.44 -21.81
N LEU A 571 -0.34 11.22 -21.41
CA LEU A 571 1.05 10.80 -21.22
C LEU A 571 1.38 9.61 -22.11
N PHE A 572 2.53 9.66 -22.76
CA PHE A 572 3.10 8.55 -23.49
C PHE A 572 4.24 7.94 -22.68
N LYS A 573 4.17 6.62 -22.44
CA LYS A 573 5.21 5.87 -21.74
C LYS A 573 5.66 4.68 -22.57
N PHE A 574 6.95 4.41 -22.52
CA PHE A 574 7.58 3.25 -23.14
C PHE A 574 8.36 2.47 -22.10
N GLY A 575 8.37 1.15 -22.20
CA GLY A 575 9.16 0.36 -21.26
C GLY A 575 9.55 -1.02 -21.79
N LEU A 576 10.55 -1.54 -21.12
CA LEU A 576 11.14 -2.84 -21.37
C LEU A 576 11.22 -3.63 -20.06
N ARG A 577 10.82 -4.89 -20.10
CA ARG A 577 11.08 -5.87 -19.05
C ARG A 577 11.86 -7.03 -19.61
N TRP A 578 12.91 -7.42 -18.91
CA TRP A 578 13.76 -8.54 -19.29
C TRP A 578 14.00 -9.47 -18.11
N THR A 579 13.62 -10.74 -18.27
CA THR A 579 13.86 -11.78 -17.27
C THR A 579 14.99 -12.69 -17.75
N PHE A 580 16.08 -12.71 -17.00
CA PHE A 580 17.22 -13.60 -17.24
C PHE A 580 17.10 -14.82 -16.33
N LEU A 581 17.22 -15.99 -16.92
CA LEU A 581 17.31 -17.29 -16.26
C LEU A 581 18.61 -17.93 -16.74
N ASN A 582 19.62 -18.04 -15.89
CA ASN A 582 20.90 -18.69 -16.21
C ASN A 582 20.94 -20.10 -15.64
#